data_92e8920cd2f81c39072299670cea4d5a
#
_entry.id   92e8920cd2f81c39072299670cea4d5a
#
_cell.length_a   1.000
_cell.length_b   1.000
_cell.length_c   1.000
_cell.angle_alpha   90.00
_cell.angle_beta   90.00
_cell.angle_gamma   90.00
#
_symmetry.space_group_name_H-M   'P 1'
#
loop_
_entity.id
_entity.type
_entity.pdbx_description
1 polymer ?
#
loop_
_entity_poly.entity_id
_entity_poly.type
_entity_poly.pdbx_seq_one_letter_code
_entity_poly.pdbx_strand_id
1 'polypeptide(L)'
;MTLLADSVPESARDEIRRLLHGPCDPSALSALTTLRKALADDPGPVYGPGRGALLLRRLRALAEALPPGAGILDDPARLAAVHAAAAVADPSLCLAGLVHHLLCLGSLTELSDDPQGLEPRLSALREGRAKGVYLITEAGQANSHLATATRADLDPADGSFLLHTPGPGAAKFGSAGTWGVEQTGVVLARLFAGGADHGVFAFMVGLTDEQGPLPGVELSSPIALDALPLDYVQVRFHRVRVAPTHWLSDGARIGPDGAVHDPAGSPEQRLQRTLRVGQGLWAAMPAVAAATSRRTAVQAVGYARRRRTGSSLAPGVPLLTYRTQQTVVLGALADAFALTCAADGALAVRTEGRSAAPPGPEGGEEKMGFTPWAAVSRPLAAYKAVTVRTAARLTAECQHRCGFSGHLTANRLAAYQGFHHAFDTAGGDSQLIFYDIGRSLVESLDEREQQQEQLPDPTSPHWWPALLRRHQDNLVRELRRRGGADPASDPFDRWNPLLEQAGLLGEVRATLLVADDVTRVLGRLRDQGLVRALTPLAALHGVLSARRWSGSLLALGTLDPADMAALSEATDRLCEAVMEQLPLLVEVFDEYGDRPGVAPAPPAAALTWTLGSAS
;
A
#
# COMPACT_ATOMS: atom_id res chain seq x y z
N MET A 1 4.48 20.79 -10.75
CA MET A 1 5.82 20.38 -11.21
C MET A 1 6.79 21.37 -10.61
N THR A 2 7.55 20.96 -9.59
CA THR A 2 8.66 21.79 -9.13
C THR A 2 9.57 21.92 -10.32
N LEU A 3 9.87 23.14 -10.71
CA LEU A 3 10.96 23.43 -11.62
C LEU A 3 12.20 22.92 -10.88
N LEU A 4 12.68 21.71 -11.23
CA LEU A 4 14.03 21.32 -10.88
C LEU A 4 14.90 22.52 -11.26
N ALA A 5 15.69 23.01 -10.32
CA ALA A 5 16.44 24.23 -10.52
C ALA A 5 17.24 24.12 -11.84
N ASP A 6 17.49 25.26 -12.49
CA ASP A 6 18.21 25.30 -13.79
C ASP A 6 19.59 24.64 -13.73
N SER A 7 20.06 24.30 -12.52
CA SER A 7 21.30 23.57 -12.24
C SER A 7 21.31 22.11 -12.66
N VAL A 8 20.12 21.45 -12.82
CA VAL A 8 20.04 20.03 -13.19
C VAL A 8 19.92 19.88 -14.71
N PRO A 9 20.80 19.12 -15.38
CA PRO A 9 20.72 18.86 -16.82
C PRO A 9 19.37 18.26 -17.23
N GLU A 10 18.87 18.56 -18.42
CA GLU A 10 17.57 18.08 -18.90
C GLU A 10 17.50 16.54 -18.96
N SER A 11 18.61 15.89 -19.34
CA SER A 11 18.73 14.42 -19.33
C SER A 11 18.54 13.82 -17.93
N ALA A 12 19.11 14.45 -16.91
CA ALA A 12 18.95 14.02 -15.51
C ALA A 12 17.52 14.28 -15.02
N ARG A 13 16.85 15.34 -15.48
CA ARG A 13 15.43 15.60 -15.13
C ARG A 13 14.50 14.49 -15.62
N ASP A 14 14.74 13.95 -16.80
CA ASP A 14 13.94 12.84 -17.34
C ASP A 14 14.21 11.53 -16.60
N GLU A 15 15.44 11.29 -16.17
CA GLU A 15 15.77 10.16 -15.31
C GLU A 15 15.10 10.29 -13.93
N ILE A 16 15.14 11.48 -13.33
CA ILE A 16 14.44 11.76 -12.06
C ILE A 16 12.93 11.55 -12.19
N ARG A 17 12.30 12.06 -13.25
CA ARG A 17 10.86 11.86 -13.47
C ARG A 17 10.51 10.37 -13.57
N ARG A 18 11.28 9.60 -14.33
CA ARG A 18 11.08 8.15 -14.44
C ARG A 18 11.31 7.43 -13.11
N LEU A 19 12.28 7.85 -12.33
CA LEU A 19 12.54 7.32 -11.01
C LEU A 19 11.36 7.56 -10.05
N LEU A 20 10.80 8.77 -10.06
CA LEU A 20 9.76 9.17 -9.09
C LEU A 20 8.35 8.66 -9.45
N HIS A 21 8.03 8.59 -10.74
CA HIS A 21 6.67 8.31 -11.25
C HIS A 21 6.57 7.03 -12.08
N GLY A 22 7.67 6.35 -12.34
CA GLY A 22 7.70 5.24 -13.29
C GLY A 22 7.55 5.73 -14.75
N PRO A 23 7.20 4.81 -15.68
CA PRO A 23 7.03 5.12 -17.10
C PRO A 23 5.70 5.83 -17.40
N CYS A 24 5.40 6.92 -16.67
CA CYS A 24 4.19 7.73 -16.89
C CYS A 24 4.29 8.55 -18.18
N ASP A 25 3.21 8.60 -18.93
CA ASP A 25 3.12 9.48 -20.08
C ASP A 25 3.01 10.99 -19.68
N PRO A 26 3.30 11.94 -20.59
CA PRO A 26 3.19 13.35 -20.29
C PRO A 26 1.80 13.81 -19.85
N SER A 27 0.73 13.11 -20.28
CA SER A 27 -0.65 13.42 -19.90
C SER A 27 -0.92 13.10 -18.44
N ALA A 28 -0.34 12.01 -17.91
CA ALA A 28 -0.41 11.68 -16.49
C ALA A 28 0.26 12.76 -15.62
N LEU A 29 1.41 13.27 -16.04
CA LEU A 29 2.10 14.36 -15.33
C LEU A 29 1.29 15.68 -15.36
N SER A 30 0.60 15.96 -16.46
CA SER A 30 -0.33 17.09 -16.56
C SER A 30 -1.51 16.92 -15.59
N ALA A 31 -2.10 15.71 -15.53
CA ALA A 31 -3.17 15.37 -14.60
C ALA A 31 -2.74 15.58 -13.13
N LEU A 32 -1.52 15.17 -12.77
CA LEU A 32 -0.96 15.40 -11.44
C LEU A 32 -0.87 16.90 -11.10
N THR A 33 -0.47 17.73 -12.06
CA THR A 33 -0.39 19.19 -11.87
C THR A 33 -1.78 19.79 -11.64
N THR A 34 -2.77 19.37 -12.41
CA THR A 34 -4.18 19.79 -12.28
C THR A 34 -4.75 19.37 -10.93
N LEU A 35 -4.55 18.11 -10.55
CA LEU A 35 -4.97 17.59 -9.25
C LEU A 35 -4.35 18.37 -8.09
N ARG A 36 -3.06 18.64 -8.14
CA ARG A 36 -2.36 19.43 -7.10
C ARG A 36 -2.94 20.83 -6.95
N LYS A 37 -3.27 21.50 -8.05
CA LYS A 37 -3.94 22.81 -8.01
C LYS A 37 -5.32 22.69 -7.39
N ALA A 38 -6.13 21.73 -7.80
CA ALA A 38 -7.48 21.52 -7.26
C ALA A 38 -7.48 21.22 -5.74
N LEU A 39 -6.44 20.54 -5.24
CA LEU A 39 -6.28 20.25 -3.81
C LEU A 39 -5.55 21.35 -3.03
N ALA A 40 -4.94 22.33 -3.72
CA ALA A 40 -4.15 23.39 -3.07
C ALA A 40 -5.01 24.35 -2.25
N ASP A 41 -6.22 24.64 -2.72
CA ASP A 41 -7.16 25.59 -2.09
C ASP A 41 -8.07 24.91 -1.03
N ASP A 42 -7.76 23.67 -0.68
CA ASP A 42 -8.57 22.85 0.20
C ASP A 42 -8.28 23.18 1.68
N PRO A 43 -9.32 23.42 2.50
CA PRO A 43 -9.21 23.79 3.92
C PRO A 43 -8.59 22.69 4.82
N GLY A 44 -8.16 21.56 4.26
CA GLY A 44 -7.58 20.44 5.01
C GLY A 44 -8.64 19.38 5.40
N PRO A 45 -8.32 18.47 6.32
CA PRO A 45 -9.24 17.42 6.73
C PRO A 45 -10.48 18.01 7.40
N VAL A 46 -11.66 17.71 6.85
CA VAL A 46 -12.95 18.09 7.44
C VAL A 46 -13.47 16.92 8.28
N TYR A 47 -13.76 17.20 9.54
CA TYR A 47 -14.40 16.26 10.45
C TYR A 47 -15.91 16.52 10.53
N GLY A 48 -16.72 15.49 10.65
CA GLY A 48 -18.17 15.59 10.80
C GLY A 48 -18.97 15.47 9.50
N PRO A 49 -20.21 15.99 9.47
CA PRO A 49 -21.18 15.70 8.39
C PRO A 49 -20.76 16.12 6.98
N GLY A 50 -19.95 17.15 6.85
CA GLY A 50 -19.45 17.63 5.54
C GLY A 50 -18.37 16.78 4.90
N ARG A 51 -17.80 15.80 5.61
CA ARG A 51 -16.67 14.98 5.14
C ARG A 51 -16.98 14.22 3.86
N GLY A 52 -18.12 13.53 3.80
CA GLY A 52 -18.50 12.71 2.66
C GLY A 52 -18.66 13.54 1.38
N ALA A 53 -19.32 14.70 1.47
CA ALA A 53 -19.48 15.61 0.35
C ALA A 53 -18.14 16.19 -0.14
N LEU A 54 -17.22 16.50 0.78
CA LEU A 54 -15.86 16.92 0.43
C LEU A 54 -15.12 15.82 -0.29
N LEU A 55 -15.18 14.58 0.22
CA LEU A 55 -14.53 13.43 -0.38
C LEU A 55 -15.03 13.17 -1.81
N LEU A 56 -16.34 13.26 -2.05
CA LEU A 56 -16.91 13.11 -3.40
C LEU A 56 -16.44 14.23 -4.35
N ARG A 57 -16.41 15.49 -3.89
CA ARG A 57 -15.85 16.60 -4.70
C ARG A 57 -14.40 16.35 -5.09
N ARG A 58 -13.58 15.83 -4.16
CA ARG A 58 -12.17 15.49 -4.41
C ARG A 58 -12.03 14.30 -5.37
N LEU A 59 -12.88 13.26 -5.26
CA LEU A 59 -12.92 12.16 -6.22
C LEU A 59 -13.31 12.65 -7.62
N ARG A 60 -14.25 13.59 -7.73
CA ARG A 60 -14.58 14.24 -9.00
C ARG A 60 -13.41 15.02 -9.57
N ALA A 61 -12.71 15.80 -8.75
CA ALA A 61 -11.50 16.52 -9.18
C ALA A 61 -10.39 15.57 -9.67
N LEU A 62 -10.29 14.37 -9.07
CA LEU A 62 -9.42 13.30 -9.53
C LEU A 62 -9.83 12.82 -10.94
N ALA A 63 -11.12 12.57 -11.16
CA ALA A 63 -11.64 12.13 -12.45
C ALA A 63 -11.45 13.22 -13.55
N GLU A 64 -11.74 14.49 -13.22
CA GLU A 64 -11.56 15.63 -14.12
C GLU A 64 -10.07 15.93 -14.46
N ALA A 65 -9.15 15.52 -13.60
CA ALA A 65 -7.73 15.67 -13.85
C ALA A 65 -7.18 14.66 -14.88
N LEU A 66 -7.91 13.58 -15.16
CA LEU A 66 -7.50 12.59 -16.14
C LEU A 66 -7.74 13.08 -17.57
N PRO A 67 -6.92 12.63 -18.55
CA PRO A 67 -7.16 12.95 -19.96
C PRO A 67 -8.54 12.42 -20.42
N PRO A 68 -9.26 13.17 -21.27
CA PRO A 68 -10.53 12.70 -21.83
C PRO A 68 -10.38 11.32 -22.50
N GLY A 69 -11.27 10.39 -22.16
CA GLY A 69 -11.27 9.03 -22.70
C GLY A 69 -10.21 8.08 -22.13
N ALA A 70 -9.33 8.55 -21.24
CA ALA A 70 -8.36 7.71 -20.57
C ALA A 70 -8.91 7.23 -19.22
N GLY A 71 -9.18 5.93 -19.09
CA GLY A 71 -9.57 5.32 -17.82
C GLY A 71 -8.39 5.28 -16.84
N ILE A 72 -8.69 5.49 -15.57
CA ILE A 72 -7.65 5.39 -14.52
C ILE A 72 -7.09 3.96 -14.39
N LEU A 73 -7.90 2.95 -14.74
CA LEU A 73 -7.53 1.54 -14.67
C LEU A 73 -6.72 1.05 -15.89
N ASP A 74 -6.66 1.85 -16.97
CA ASP A 74 -6.03 1.43 -18.22
C ASP A 74 -4.50 1.36 -18.11
N ASP A 75 -3.92 2.23 -17.27
CA ASP A 75 -2.48 2.35 -17.07
C ASP A 75 -2.12 2.25 -15.58
N PRO A 76 -1.46 1.15 -15.16
CA PRO A 76 -1.02 0.97 -13.77
C PRO A 76 -0.07 2.07 -13.25
N ALA A 77 0.78 2.63 -14.10
CA ALA A 77 1.70 3.68 -13.71
C ALA A 77 0.97 5.00 -13.45
N ARG A 78 0.03 5.37 -14.34
CA ARG A 78 -0.86 6.53 -14.14
C ARG A 78 -1.65 6.40 -12.85
N LEU A 79 -2.27 5.24 -12.64
CA LEU A 79 -3.05 4.94 -11.43
C LEU A 79 -2.18 5.11 -10.17
N ALA A 80 -0.98 4.53 -10.15
CA ALA A 80 -0.06 4.63 -9.03
C ALA A 80 0.35 6.08 -8.75
N ALA A 81 0.71 6.84 -9.80
CA ALA A 81 1.14 8.23 -9.68
C ALA A 81 0.02 9.15 -9.17
N VAL A 82 -1.22 8.98 -9.66
CA VAL A 82 -2.38 9.76 -9.22
C VAL A 82 -2.69 9.49 -7.74
N HIS A 83 -2.69 8.22 -7.31
CA HIS A 83 -2.95 7.89 -5.91
C HIS A 83 -1.79 8.30 -4.98
N ALA A 84 -0.54 8.25 -5.46
CA ALA A 84 0.61 8.77 -4.73
C ALA A 84 0.48 10.29 -4.49
N ALA A 85 0.09 11.06 -5.50
CA ALA A 85 -0.15 12.50 -5.35
C ALA A 85 -1.34 12.79 -4.42
N ALA A 86 -2.43 12.02 -4.52
CA ALA A 86 -3.56 12.11 -3.62
C ALA A 86 -3.15 11.84 -2.16
N ALA A 87 -2.32 10.83 -1.90
CA ALA A 87 -1.85 10.48 -0.56
C ALA A 87 -1.02 11.60 0.08
N VAL A 88 -0.14 12.23 -0.68
CA VAL A 88 0.64 13.37 -0.19
C VAL A 88 -0.24 14.56 0.12
N ALA A 89 -1.26 14.81 -0.69
CA ALA A 89 -2.21 15.89 -0.46
C ALA A 89 -3.20 15.58 0.66
N ASP A 90 -3.79 14.38 0.67
CA ASP A 90 -4.74 13.89 1.66
C ASP A 90 -4.78 12.35 1.69
N PRO A 91 -4.22 11.70 2.72
CA PRO A 91 -4.26 10.24 2.84
C PRO A 91 -5.67 9.64 2.83
N SER A 92 -6.67 10.37 3.35
CA SER A 92 -8.07 9.91 3.33
C SER A 92 -8.64 9.86 1.92
N LEU A 93 -8.32 10.86 1.09
CA LEU A 93 -8.67 10.85 -0.34
C LEU A 93 -8.01 9.68 -1.07
N CYS A 94 -6.74 9.43 -0.80
CA CYS A 94 -6.04 8.29 -1.40
C CYS A 94 -6.73 6.98 -1.05
N LEU A 95 -7.04 6.74 0.23
CA LEU A 95 -7.72 5.51 0.65
C LEU A 95 -9.09 5.35 -0.01
N ALA A 96 -9.90 6.42 0.01
CA ALA A 96 -11.20 6.39 -0.65
C ALA A 96 -11.08 6.20 -2.17
N GLY A 97 -10.09 6.82 -2.80
CA GLY A 97 -9.80 6.66 -4.24
C GLY A 97 -9.35 5.25 -4.59
N LEU A 98 -8.51 4.61 -3.79
CA LEU A 98 -8.09 3.22 -3.99
C LEU A 98 -9.28 2.26 -3.88
N VAL A 99 -10.17 2.46 -2.89
CA VAL A 99 -11.40 1.68 -2.76
C VAL A 99 -12.33 1.92 -3.95
N HIS A 100 -12.55 3.18 -4.32
CA HIS A 100 -13.43 3.58 -5.42
C HIS A 100 -12.95 3.04 -6.77
N HIS A 101 -11.70 3.33 -7.14
CA HIS A 101 -11.18 2.98 -8.47
C HIS A 101 -10.80 1.50 -8.56
N LEU A 102 -10.00 0.99 -7.61
CA LEU A 102 -9.43 -0.34 -7.73
C LEU A 102 -10.38 -1.42 -7.24
N LEU A 103 -10.95 -1.27 -6.04
CA LEU A 103 -11.75 -2.34 -5.48
C LEU A 103 -13.20 -2.32 -5.98
N CYS A 104 -13.84 -1.16 -6.11
CA CYS A 104 -15.21 -1.07 -6.62
C CYS A 104 -15.24 -1.10 -8.15
N LEU A 105 -14.73 -0.05 -8.80
CA LEU A 105 -14.76 0.04 -10.27
C LEU A 105 -14.00 -1.11 -10.94
N GLY A 106 -12.85 -1.50 -10.40
CA GLY A 106 -12.07 -2.65 -10.86
C GLY A 106 -12.86 -3.96 -10.78
N SER A 107 -13.57 -4.23 -9.67
CA SER A 107 -14.42 -5.42 -9.56
C SER A 107 -15.55 -5.44 -10.59
N LEU A 108 -16.24 -4.31 -10.77
CA LEU A 108 -17.31 -4.19 -11.75
C LEU A 108 -16.82 -4.42 -13.19
N THR A 109 -15.60 -3.98 -13.48
CA THR A 109 -15.01 -4.12 -14.82
C THR A 109 -14.42 -5.51 -15.06
N GLU A 110 -13.74 -6.10 -14.05
CA GLU A 110 -12.98 -7.34 -14.22
C GLU A 110 -13.80 -8.61 -13.93
N LEU A 111 -14.83 -8.54 -13.07
CA LEU A 111 -15.60 -9.70 -12.62
C LEU A 111 -17.01 -9.78 -13.23
N SER A 112 -17.48 -8.75 -13.95
CA SER A 112 -18.77 -8.79 -14.63
C SER A 112 -18.68 -9.53 -15.95
N ASP A 113 -19.62 -10.42 -16.21
CA ASP A 113 -19.81 -11.05 -17.53
C ASP A 113 -20.62 -10.16 -18.49
N ASP A 114 -21.29 -9.11 -17.98
CA ASP A 114 -22.01 -8.10 -18.76
C ASP A 114 -21.66 -6.67 -18.32
N PRO A 115 -20.46 -6.16 -18.66
CA PRO A 115 -20.08 -4.78 -18.34
C PRO A 115 -20.98 -3.73 -19.02
N GLN A 116 -21.60 -4.06 -20.16
CA GLN A 116 -22.49 -3.12 -20.87
C GLN A 116 -23.78 -2.89 -20.09
N GLY A 117 -24.33 -3.93 -19.47
CA GLY A 117 -25.49 -3.81 -18.58
C GLY A 117 -25.24 -2.95 -17.35
N LEU A 118 -23.96 -2.81 -16.94
CA LEU A 118 -23.54 -1.98 -15.82
C LEU A 118 -23.13 -0.55 -16.23
N GLU A 119 -23.10 -0.20 -17.53
CA GLU A 119 -22.53 1.06 -18.02
C GLU A 119 -23.08 2.33 -17.35
N PRO A 120 -24.38 2.47 -17.03
CA PRO A 120 -24.86 3.65 -16.31
C PRO A 120 -24.18 3.85 -14.94
N ARG A 121 -23.90 2.76 -14.22
CA ARG A 121 -23.19 2.79 -12.93
C ARG A 121 -21.69 3.01 -13.10
N LEU A 122 -21.09 2.36 -14.09
CA LEU A 122 -19.68 2.53 -14.42
C LEU A 122 -19.37 3.98 -14.84
N SER A 123 -20.21 4.59 -15.67
CA SER A 123 -20.09 6.01 -16.05
C SER A 123 -20.20 6.93 -14.82
N ALA A 124 -21.19 6.71 -13.95
CA ALA A 124 -21.36 7.52 -12.74
C ALA A 124 -20.14 7.44 -11.80
N LEU A 125 -19.52 6.26 -11.67
CA LEU A 125 -18.30 6.06 -10.89
C LEU A 125 -17.09 6.72 -11.56
N ARG A 126 -16.87 6.48 -12.86
CA ARG A 126 -15.74 7.07 -13.61
C ARG A 126 -15.73 8.59 -13.58
N GLU A 127 -16.89 9.21 -13.60
CA GLU A 127 -17.08 10.67 -13.58
C GLU A 127 -17.11 11.26 -12.15
N GLY A 128 -17.02 10.43 -11.12
CA GLY A 128 -17.13 10.88 -9.73
C GLY A 128 -18.51 11.46 -9.37
N ARG A 129 -19.58 11.09 -10.10
CA ARG A 129 -20.96 11.41 -9.75
C ARG A 129 -21.51 10.50 -8.63
N ALA A 130 -21.06 9.25 -8.62
CA ALA A 130 -21.32 8.29 -7.56
C ALA A 130 -20.02 7.89 -6.86
N LYS A 131 -20.13 7.45 -5.61
CA LYS A 131 -19.00 6.93 -4.82
C LYS A 131 -18.99 5.41 -4.82
N GLY A 132 -17.84 4.82 -5.14
CA GLY A 132 -17.61 3.38 -5.05
C GLY A 132 -17.22 2.94 -3.65
N VAL A 133 -17.77 1.83 -3.18
CA VAL A 133 -17.52 1.21 -1.88
C VAL A 133 -17.20 -0.28 -2.07
N TYR A 134 -16.37 -0.85 -1.19
CA TYR A 134 -16.05 -2.28 -1.20
C TYR A 134 -16.30 -2.90 0.17
N LEU A 135 -17.20 -3.87 0.25
CA LEU A 135 -17.72 -4.43 1.49
C LEU A 135 -17.35 -5.92 1.58
N ILE A 136 -16.13 -6.21 2.03
CA ILE A 136 -15.63 -7.56 2.25
C ILE A 136 -15.64 -7.93 3.73
N THR A 137 -15.06 -7.09 4.59
CA THR A 137 -14.85 -7.36 6.02
C THR A 137 -16.18 -7.40 6.77
N GLU A 138 -16.35 -8.41 7.60
CA GLU A 138 -17.48 -8.56 8.54
C GLU A 138 -17.02 -8.36 9.98
N ALA A 139 -17.91 -7.85 10.83
CA ALA A 139 -17.64 -7.56 12.23
C ALA A 139 -17.14 -8.78 13.02
N GLY A 140 -17.67 -9.96 12.73
CA GLY A 140 -17.32 -11.22 13.41
C GLY A 140 -16.27 -12.07 12.72
N GLN A 141 -15.90 -11.77 11.47
CA GLN A 141 -15.03 -12.64 10.68
C GLN A 141 -13.66 -12.01 10.35
N ALA A 142 -13.54 -10.68 10.45
CA ALA A 142 -12.31 -9.95 10.17
C ALA A 142 -11.64 -10.41 8.86
N ASN A 143 -10.43 -10.99 8.90
CA ASN A 143 -9.67 -11.48 7.75
C ASN A 143 -10.10 -12.87 7.25
N SER A 144 -11.02 -13.55 7.94
CA SER A 144 -11.49 -14.90 7.58
C SER A 144 -12.55 -14.84 6.48
N HIS A 145 -12.18 -14.35 5.29
CA HIS A 145 -13.13 -14.10 4.20
C HIS A 145 -13.82 -15.37 3.67
N LEU A 146 -13.22 -16.56 3.82
CA LEU A 146 -13.91 -17.83 3.56
C LEU A 146 -15.09 -18.09 4.50
N ALA A 147 -15.08 -17.49 5.69
CA ALA A 147 -16.14 -17.59 6.67
C ALA A 147 -17.19 -16.47 6.53
N THR A 148 -17.18 -15.72 5.42
CA THR A 148 -18.20 -14.70 5.12
C THR A 148 -19.59 -15.27 5.38
N ALA A 149 -20.38 -14.60 6.23
CA ALA A 149 -21.70 -15.03 6.65
C ALA A 149 -22.85 -14.26 5.97
N THR A 150 -22.61 -13.09 5.40
CA THR A 150 -23.57 -12.39 4.51
C THR A 150 -23.95 -13.34 3.39
N ARG A 151 -25.27 -13.50 3.13
CA ARG A 151 -25.81 -14.46 2.17
C ARG A 151 -26.43 -13.76 0.98
N ALA A 152 -26.33 -14.42 -0.18
CA ALA A 152 -27.07 -14.12 -1.40
C ALA A 152 -27.81 -15.39 -1.82
N ASP A 153 -29.10 -15.46 -1.52
CA ASP A 153 -29.94 -16.60 -1.83
C ASP A 153 -30.58 -16.39 -3.22
N LEU A 154 -30.39 -17.33 -4.14
CA LEU A 154 -31.00 -17.31 -5.47
C LEU A 154 -32.52 -17.45 -5.35
N ASP A 155 -33.26 -16.53 -5.97
CA ASP A 155 -34.70 -16.67 -6.19
C ASP A 155 -34.92 -17.37 -7.55
N PRO A 156 -35.40 -18.62 -7.57
CA PRO A 156 -35.55 -19.37 -8.80
C PRO A 156 -36.68 -18.84 -9.69
N ALA A 157 -37.55 -17.96 -9.20
CA ALA A 157 -38.69 -17.45 -9.94
C ALA A 157 -38.26 -16.45 -11.03
N ASP A 158 -37.22 -15.65 -10.77
CA ASP A 158 -36.74 -14.61 -11.68
C ASP A 158 -35.22 -14.54 -11.83
N GLY A 159 -34.48 -15.44 -11.18
CA GLY A 159 -33.02 -15.50 -11.19
C GLY A 159 -32.31 -14.39 -10.40
N SER A 160 -33.07 -13.56 -9.66
CA SER A 160 -32.48 -12.54 -8.78
C SER A 160 -31.90 -13.16 -7.50
N PHE A 161 -31.15 -12.36 -6.75
CA PHE A 161 -30.60 -12.79 -5.46
C PHE A 161 -31.19 -11.95 -4.33
N LEU A 162 -31.45 -12.57 -3.20
CA LEU A 162 -31.86 -11.91 -1.96
C LEU A 162 -30.65 -11.81 -1.03
N LEU A 163 -30.05 -10.61 -0.97
CA LEU A 163 -28.90 -10.34 -0.10
C LEU A 163 -29.37 -10.10 1.33
N HIS A 164 -28.79 -10.83 2.28
CA HIS A 164 -29.21 -10.80 3.68
C HIS A 164 -28.02 -10.91 4.64
N THR A 165 -28.06 -10.10 5.72
CA THR A 165 -27.13 -10.16 6.85
C THR A 165 -27.78 -10.99 7.98
N PRO A 166 -27.37 -12.25 8.21
CA PRO A 166 -28.09 -13.16 9.11
C PRO A 166 -27.97 -12.81 10.60
N GLY A 167 -27.00 -11.99 10.99
CA GLY A 167 -26.80 -11.57 12.38
C GLY A 167 -25.77 -10.45 12.52
N PRO A 168 -25.59 -9.90 13.74
CA PRO A 168 -24.69 -8.76 13.96
C PRO A 168 -23.25 -8.99 13.53
N GLY A 169 -22.74 -10.22 13.70
CA GLY A 169 -21.39 -10.59 13.31
C GLY A 169 -21.14 -10.58 11.79
N ALA A 170 -22.21 -10.66 10.99
CA ALA A 170 -22.15 -10.58 9.54
C ALA A 170 -22.30 -9.13 9.00
N ALA A 171 -22.45 -8.14 9.87
CA ALA A 171 -22.47 -6.73 9.45
C ALA A 171 -21.14 -6.38 8.76
N LYS A 172 -21.24 -5.79 7.56
CA LYS A 172 -20.07 -5.34 6.80
C LYS A 172 -19.52 -4.04 7.37
N PHE A 173 -18.20 -3.84 7.21
CA PHE A 173 -17.53 -2.58 7.51
C PHE A 173 -17.06 -1.92 6.21
N GLY A 174 -17.29 -0.61 6.07
CA GLY A 174 -16.79 0.14 4.93
C GLY A 174 -16.99 1.65 5.03
N SER A 175 -16.33 2.36 4.15
CA SER A 175 -16.49 3.82 3.97
C SER A 175 -17.77 4.11 3.19
N ALA A 176 -18.94 3.77 3.76
CA ALA A 176 -20.27 3.90 3.17
C ALA A 176 -21.14 4.96 3.87
N GLY A 177 -20.60 5.71 4.83
CA GLY A 177 -21.34 6.68 5.64
C GLY A 177 -21.54 8.06 4.99
N THR A 178 -21.25 8.20 3.69
CA THR A 178 -21.46 9.45 2.96
C THR A 178 -22.96 9.67 2.70
N TRP A 179 -23.51 10.76 3.21
CA TRP A 179 -24.93 11.10 3.07
C TRP A 179 -25.19 12.04 1.89
N GLY A 180 -26.38 11.92 1.29
CA GLY A 180 -26.84 12.80 0.22
C GLY A 180 -26.13 12.59 -1.11
N VAL A 181 -25.55 11.41 -1.32
CA VAL A 181 -24.87 11.05 -2.56
C VAL A 181 -25.20 9.60 -2.94
N GLU A 182 -25.16 9.33 -4.24
CA GLU A 182 -25.27 7.97 -4.74
C GLU A 182 -24.00 7.17 -4.38
N GLN A 183 -24.20 5.99 -3.76
CA GLN A 183 -23.12 5.05 -3.47
C GLN A 183 -23.41 3.68 -4.07
N THR A 184 -22.43 3.16 -4.81
CA THR A 184 -22.45 1.80 -5.36
C THR A 184 -21.44 0.94 -4.59
N GLY A 185 -21.92 -0.14 -3.99
CA GLY A 185 -21.08 -1.11 -3.28
C GLY A 185 -20.79 -2.36 -4.09
N VAL A 186 -19.58 -2.88 -4.00
CA VAL A 186 -19.26 -4.27 -4.29
C VAL A 186 -19.28 -5.02 -2.97
N VAL A 187 -20.22 -5.94 -2.81
CA VAL A 187 -20.47 -6.68 -1.57
C VAL A 187 -20.08 -8.14 -1.78
N LEU A 188 -19.19 -8.65 -0.95
CA LEU A 188 -18.87 -10.07 -0.93
C LEU A 188 -19.90 -10.81 -0.08
N ALA A 189 -20.55 -11.81 -0.68
CA ALA A 189 -21.57 -12.61 -0.01
C ALA A 189 -21.48 -14.07 -0.46
N ARG A 190 -21.91 -14.96 0.42
CA ARG A 190 -21.96 -16.40 0.17
C ARG A 190 -23.18 -16.73 -0.68
N LEU A 191 -22.95 -17.32 -1.84
CA LEU A 191 -24.00 -17.70 -2.79
C LEU A 191 -24.67 -19.00 -2.35
N PHE A 192 -26.00 -18.97 -2.20
CA PHE A 192 -26.84 -20.15 -2.02
C PHE A 192 -27.76 -20.34 -3.21
N ALA A 193 -27.70 -21.50 -3.85
CA ALA A 193 -28.58 -21.89 -4.95
C ALA A 193 -28.88 -23.39 -4.87
N GLY A 194 -30.10 -23.83 -5.21
CA GLY A 194 -30.49 -25.23 -5.13
C GLY A 194 -30.35 -25.87 -3.75
N GLY A 195 -30.32 -25.08 -2.67
CA GLY A 195 -30.11 -25.54 -1.28
C GLY A 195 -28.64 -25.76 -0.92
N ALA A 196 -27.69 -25.54 -1.82
CA ALA A 196 -26.25 -25.71 -1.61
C ALA A 196 -25.51 -24.37 -1.47
N ASP A 197 -24.37 -24.40 -0.76
CA ASP A 197 -23.41 -23.31 -0.62
C ASP A 197 -22.35 -23.41 -1.73
N HIS A 198 -22.21 -22.34 -2.52
CA HIS A 198 -21.28 -22.26 -3.66
C HIS A 198 -20.06 -21.35 -3.40
N GLY A 199 -19.82 -20.95 -2.15
CA GLY A 199 -18.71 -20.09 -1.78
C GLY A 199 -19.02 -18.60 -1.91
N VAL A 200 -17.96 -17.78 -1.86
CA VAL A 200 -18.07 -16.31 -1.74
C VAL A 200 -17.90 -15.64 -3.09
N PHE A 201 -18.94 -14.95 -3.54
CA PHE A 201 -18.98 -14.15 -4.76
C PHE A 201 -19.12 -12.66 -4.47
N ALA A 202 -18.85 -11.84 -5.46
CA ALA A 202 -19.06 -10.40 -5.41
C ALA A 202 -20.41 -10.02 -6.09
N PHE A 203 -21.10 -9.04 -5.51
CA PHE A 203 -22.37 -8.52 -6.00
C PHE A 203 -22.33 -6.99 -6.04
N MET A 204 -22.80 -6.38 -7.13
CA MET A 204 -23.03 -4.95 -7.20
C MET A 204 -24.34 -4.59 -6.50
N VAL A 205 -24.29 -3.66 -5.53
CA VAL A 205 -25.43 -3.25 -4.72
C VAL A 205 -25.49 -1.72 -4.64
N GLY A 206 -26.62 -1.11 -4.96
CA GLY A 206 -26.87 0.28 -4.60
C GLY A 206 -26.99 0.40 -3.08
N LEU A 207 -26.28 1.34 -2.47
CA LEU A 207 -26.29 1.51 -1.01
C LEU A 207 -27.11 2.72 -0.58
N THR A 208 -26.89 3.85 -1.22
CA THR A 208 -27.57 5.13 -0.92
C THR A 208 -27.86 5.91 -2.19
N ASP A 209 -28.77 6.85 -2.09
CA ASP A 209 -29.01 7.94 -3.04
C ASP A 209 -28.97 9.31 -2.33
N GLU A 210 -29.48 10.36 -2.98
CA GLU A 210 -29.56 11.70 -2.41
C GLU A 210 -30.48 11.79 -1.17
N GLN A 211 -31.41 10.84 -1.01
CA GLN A 211 -32.41 10.80 0.07
C GLN A 211 -31.94 9.96 1.26
N GLY A 212 -30.96 9.07 1.07
CA GLY A 212 -30.41 8.25 2.13
C GLY A 212 -30.20 6.78 1.74
N PRO A 213 -30.20 5.85 2.71
CA PRO A 213 -30.07 4.43 2.44
C PRO A 213 -31.20 3.89 1.57
N LEU A 214 -30.86 3.05 0.58
CA LEU A 214 -31.85 2.41 -0.28
C LEU A 214 -32.65 1.33 0.49
N PRO A 215 -33.85 0.95 0.02
CA PRO A 215 -34.69 -0.05 0.70
C PRO A 215 -33.94 -1.35 1.04
N GLY A 216 -33.99 -1.75 2.29
CA GLY A 216 -33.32 -2.93 2.82
C GLY A 216 -31.85 -2.73 3.18
N VAL A 217 -31.25 -1.57 2.91
CA VAL A 217 -29.90 -1.23 3.36
C VAL A 217 -29.98 -0.47 4.69
N GLU A 218 -29.31 -0.96 5.70
CA GLU A 218 -29.19 -0.30 7.02
C GLU A 218 -27.75 0.13 7.24
N LEU A 219 -27.54 1.41 7.58
CA LEU A 219 -26.25 1.98 7.93
C LEU A 219 -26.23 2.37 9.41
N SER A 220 -25.16 2.01 10.11
CA SER A 220 -24.96 2.47 11.50
C SER A 220 -24.65 3.95 11.58
N SER A 221 -24.64 4.49 12.80
CA SER A 221 -23.98 5.76 13.05
C SER A 221 -22.51 5.74 12.59
N PRO A 222 -21.94 6.88 12.17
CA PRO A 222 -20.54 6.98 11.80
C PRO A 222 -19.60 6.47 12.88
N ILE A 223 -18.60 5.68 12.49
CA ILE A 223 -17.56 5.17 13.37
C ILE A 223 -16.42 6.18 13.39
N ALA A 224 -16.04 6.63 14.59
CA ALA A 224 -14.92 7.55 14.76
C ALA A 224 -13.59 6.80 14.50
N LEU A 225 -12.73 7.43 13.70
CA LEU A 225 -11.38 6.95 13.40
C LEU A 225 -10.38 8.08 13.70
N ASP A 226 -9.43 7.85 14.61
CA ASP A 226 -8.47 8.87 15.02
C ASP A 226 -7.44 9.19 13.94
N ALA A 227 -6.87 8.14 13.32
CA ALA A 227 -5.75 8.29 12.39
C ALA A 227 -6.18 8.63 10.96
N LEU A 228 -7.38 8.21 10.54
CA LEU A 228 -7.91 8.41 9.20
C LEU A 228 -9.34 8.93 9.29
N PRO A 229 -9.59 10.20 8.95
CA PRO A 229 -10.92 10.77 8.96
C PRO A 229 -11.75 10.27 7.77
N LEU A 230 -12.24 9.04 7.83
CA LEU A 230 -13.11 8.41 6.84
C LEU A 230 -14.54 8.28 7.37
N ASP A 231 -15.49 8.12 6.44
CA ASP A 231 -16.91 7.95 6.69
C ASP A 231 -17.29 6.46 6.90
N TYR A 232 -16.55 5.78 7.80
CA TYR A 232 -16.79 4.37 8.10
C TYR A 232 -18.09 4.15 8.84
N VAL A 233 -18.81 3.10 8.46
CA VAL A 233 -20.04 2.61 9.08
C VAL A 233 -20.08 1.09 9.05
N GLN A 234 -20.96 0.49 9.86
CA GLN A 234 -21.44 -0.86 9.62
C GLN A 234 -22.60 -0.84 8.63
N VAL A 235 -22.67 -1.86 7.77
CA VAL A 235 -23.71 -2.02 6.76
C VAL A 235 -24.37 -3.38 6.94
N ARG A 236 -25.72 -3.39 7.01
CA ARG A 236 -26.53 -4.60 7.03
C ARG A 236 -27.51 -4.61 5.88
N PHE A 237 -27.85 -5.81 5.42
CA PHE A 237 -28.76 -6.05 4.31
C PHE A 237 -29.99 -6.84 4.81
N HIS A 238 -31.18 -6.32 4.55
CA HIS A 238 -32.45 -6.93 4.91
C HIS A 238 -33.19 -7.38 3.65
N ARG A 239 -32.84 -8.56 3.10
CA ARG A 239 -33.43 -9.15 1.88
C ARG A 239 -33.39 -8.18 0.70
N VAL A 240 -32.25 -7.50 0.50
CA VAL A 240 -32.04 -6.60 -0.65
C VAL A 240 -32.06 -7.43 -1.92
N ARG A 241 -32.96 -7.08 -2.85
CA ARG A 241 -33.05 -7.76 -4.16
C ARG A 241 -31.94 -7.25 -5.09
N VAL A 242 -31.13 -8.17 -5.58
CA VAL A 242 -30.02 -7.93 -6.50
C VAL A 242 -30.35 -8.58 -7.84
N ALA A 243 -30.34 -7.81 -8.92
CA ALA A 243 -30.64 -8.31 -10.25
C ALA A 243 -29.60 -9.35 -10.72
N PRO A 244 -29.95 -10.30 -11.60
CA PRO A 244 -28.99 -11.28 -12.13
C PRO A 244 -27.76 -10.63 -12.77
N THR A 245 -27.92 -9.51 -13.47
CA THR A 245 -26.83 -8.74 -14.10
C THR A 245 -25.89 -8.07 -13.11
N HIS A 246 -26.28 -7.97 -11.84
CA HIS A 246 -25.47 -7.41 -10.77
C HIS A 246 -24.65 -8.48 -10.01
N TRP A 247 -24.81 -9.75 -10.33
CA TRP A 247 -23.92 -10.80 -9.88
C TRP A 247 -22.62 -10.74 -10.69
N LEU A 248 -21.51 -10.49 -10.02
CA LEU A 248 -20.18 -10.44 -10.63
C LEU A 248 -19.64 -11.87 -10.69
N SER A 249 -20.13 -12.62 -11.66
CA SER A 249 -20.03 -14.08 -11.73
C SER A 249 -18.64 -14.58 -12.16
N ASP A 250 -17.85 -13.77 -12.87
CA ASP A 250 -16.50 -14.12 -13.34
C ASP A 250 -16.48 -15.51 -14.05
N GLY A 251 -17.41 -15.69 -14.97
CA GLY A 251 -17.57 -16.92 -15.76
C GLY A 251 -18.42 -18.01 -15.11
N ALA A 252 -18.85 -17.87 -13.85
CA ALA A 252 -19.79 -18.80 -13.25
C ALA A 252 -21.20 -18.59 -13.84
N ARG A 253 -21.99 -19.67 -13.95
CA ARG A 253 -23.33 -19.65 -14.55
C ARG A 253 -24.31 -20.47 -13.73
N ILE A 254 -25.58 -20.09 -13.76
CA ILE A 254 -26.68 -20.84 -13.18
C ILE A 254 -27.48 -21.47 -14.30
N GLY A 255 -27.60 -22.79 -14.28
CA GLY A 255 -28.41 -23.55 -15.23
C GLY A 255 -29.91 -23.38 -15.01
N PRO A 256 -30.76 -23.82 -15.97
CA PRO A 256 -32.21 -23.77 -15.83
C PRO A 256 -32.76 -24.61 -14.67
N ASP A 257 -31.98 -25.58 -14.20
CA ASP A 257 -32.24 -26.44 -13.05
C ASP A 257 -31.80 -25.82 -11.71
N GLY A 258 -31.24 -24.59 -11.74
CA GLY A 258 -30.68 -23.90 -10.58
C GLY A 258 -29.29 -24.39 -10.16
N ALA A 259 -28.66 -25.29 -10.93
CA ALA A 259 -27.29 -25.74 -10.65
C ALA A 259 -26.28 -24.63 -10.98
N VAL A 260 -25.33 -24.41 -10.10
CA VAL A 260 -24.23 -23.46 -10.30
C VAL A 260 -23.04 -24.19 -10.92
N HIS A 261 -22.61 -23.70 -12.07
CA HIS A 261 -21.40 -24.13 -12.77
C HIS A 261 -20.33 -23.07 -12.59
N ASP A 262 -19.34 -23.32 -11.73
CA ASP A 262 -18.24 -22.40 -11.43
C ASP A 262 -16.91 -22.93 -12.01
N PRO A 263 -16.25 -22.17 -12.92
CA PRO A 263 -14.94 -22.56 -13.45
C PRO A 263 -13.82 -22.54 -12.41
N ALA A 264 -14.04 -21.99 -11.21
CA ALA A 264 -13.04 -21.95 -10.15
C ALA A 264 -12.78 -23.30 -9.50
N GLY A 265 -13.71 -24.25 -9.58
CA GLY A 265 -13.51 -25.63 -9.09
C GLY A 265 -13.64 -25.82 -7.56
N SER A 266 -13.29 -24.83 -6.74
CA SER A 266 -13.49 -24.88 -5.27
C SER A 266 -13.86 -23.51 -4.69
N PRO A 267 -14.47 -23.47 -3.47
CA PRO A 267 -14.78 -22.21 -2.79
C PRO A 267 -13.54 -21.34 -2.51
N GLU A 268 -12.38 -21.95 -2.22
CA GLU A 268 -11.11 -21.26 -2.02
C GLU A 268 -10.64 -20.59 -3.32
N GLN A 269 -10.64 -21.32 -4.41
CA GLN A 269 -10.28 -20.82 -5.73
C GLN A 269 -11.25 -19.74 -6.20
N ARG A 270 -12.56 -19.88 -5.92
CA ARG A 270 -13.55 -18.83 -6.19
C ARG A 270 -13.24 -17.54 -5.43
N LEU A 271 -12.96 -17.63 -4.13
CA LEU A 271 -12.56 -16.46 -3.36
C LEU A 271 -11.27 -15.82 -3.89
N GLN A 272 -10.27 -16.64 -4.23
CA GLN A 272 -9.01 -16.18 -4.80
C GLN A 272 -9.23 -15.42 -6.12
N ARG A 273 -10.05 -15.95 -7.02
CA ARG A 273 -10.43 -15.27 -8.27
C ARG A 273 -11.16 -13.96 -7.99
N THR A 274 -12.09 -13.93 -7.05
CA THR A 274 -12.81 -12.72 -6.64
C THR A 274 -11.87 -11.64 -6.09
N LEU A 275 -10.79 -12.03 -5.40
CA LEU A 275 -9.82 -11.12 -4.81
C LEU A 275 -8.72 -10.64 -5.79
N ARG A 276 -8.68 -11.13 -7.04
CA ARG A 276 -7.63 -10.75 -8.00
C ARG A 276 -7.57 -9.25 -8.30
N VAL A 277 -8.66 -8.52 -8.09
CA VAL A 277 -8.71 -7.06 -8.20
C VAL A 277 -7.75 -6.36 -7.23
N GLY A 278 -7.37 -7.03 -6.14
CA GLY A 278 -6.35 -6.55 -5.19
C GLY A 278 -4.96 -6.37 -5.79
N GLN A 279 -4.63 -7.02 -6.92
CA GLN A 279 -3.32 -6.86 -7.56
C GLN A 279 -3.06 -5.41 -7.99
N GLY A 280 -4.09 -4.68 -8.45
CA GLY A 280 -3.98 -3.25 -8.76
C GLY A 280 -3.63 -2.42 -7.52
N LEU A 281 -4.28 -2.71 -6.38
CA LEU A 281 -4.00 -2.07 -5.10
C LEU A 281 -2.55 -2.31 -4.67
N TRP A 282 -2.08 -3.56 -4.72
CA TRP A 282 -0.72 -3.89 -4.29
C TRP A 282 0.36 -3.33 -5.20
N ALA A 283 0.08 -3.16 -6.49
CA ALA A 283 0.98 -2.51 -7.43
C ALA A 283 1.07 -0.98 -7.19
N ALA A 284 -0.02 -0.34 -6.77
CA ALA A 284 -0.07 1.10 -6.51
C ALA A 284 0.51 1.49 -5.12
N MET A 285 0.33 0.63 -4.11
CA MET A 285 0.72 0.94 -2.73
C MET A 285 2.20 1.27 -2.53
N PRO A 286 3.19 0.62 -3.19
CA PRO A 286 4.58 1.01 -3.08
C PRO A 286 4.85 2.45 -3.57
N ALA A 287 4.19 2.91 -4.64
CA ALA A 287 4.31 4.29 -5.12
C ALA A 287 3.73 5.31 -4.12
N VAL A 288 2.60 4.96 -3.49
CA VAL A 288 1.98 5.75 -2.42
C VAL A 288 2.91 5.83 -1.20
N ALA A 289 3.46 4.70 -0.77
CA ALA A 289 4.42 4.62 0.33
C ALA A 289 5.70 5.43 0.02
N ALA A 290 6.23 5.33 -1.19
CA ALA A 290 7.40 6.08 -1.63
C ALA A 290 7.17 7.59 -1.60
N ALA A 291 6.05 8.07 -2.16
CA ALA A 291 5.76 9.50 -2.26
C ALA A 291 5.57 10.16 -0.87
N THR A 292 4.79 9.53 0.02
CA THR A 292 4.62 10.03 1.40
C THR A 292 5.91 9.96 2.20
N SER A 293 6.75 8.94 1.97
CA SER A 293 8.07 8.79 2.60
C SER A 293 9.06 9.84 2.11
N ARG A 294 9.12 10.12 0.81
CA ARG A 294 9.94 11.22 0.26
C ARG A 294 9.53 12.55 0.89
N ARG A 295 8.23 12.83 0.92
CA ARG A 295 7.71 14.05 1.55
C ARG A 295 8.11 14.14 3.02
N THR A 296 7.94 13.07 3.79
CA THR A 296 8.31 12.98 5.20
C THR A 296 9.79 13.22 5.42
N ALA A 297 10.66 12.55 4.65
CA ALA A 297 12.11 12.66 4.76
C ALA A 297 12.62 14.07 4.45
N VAL A 298 12.13 14.70 3.36
CA VAL A 298 12.47 16.08 3.00
C VAL A 298 12.04 17.06 4.09
N GLN A 299 10.85 16.90 4.65
CA GLN A 299 10.38 17.73 5.77
C GLN A 299 11.28 17.58 7.01
N ALA A 300 11.66 16.36 7.36
CA ALA A 300 12.52 16.09 8.51
C ALA A 300 13.94 16.67 8.31
N VAL A 301 14.52 16.53 7.11
CA VAL A 301 15.79 17.17 6.75
C VAL A 301 15.68 18.70 6.85
N GLY A 302 14.64 19.28 6.26
CA GLY A 302 14.38 20.72 6.30
C GLY A 302 14.24 21.26 7.74
N TYR A 303 13.54 20.51 8.60
CA TYR A 303 13.45 20.84 10.03
C TYR A 303 14.84 20.77 10.69
N ALA A 304 15.58 19.67 10.53
CA ALA A 304 16.88 19.47 11.15
C ALA A 304 17.96 20.50 10.71
N ARG A 305 17.86 21.01 9.49
CA ARG A 305 18.73 22.10 8.98
C ARG A 305 18.44 23.45 9.64
N ARG A 306 17.16 23.75 9.94
CA ARG A 306 16.76 25.06 10.46
C ARG A 306 16.76 25.12 12.00
N ARG A 307 16.35 24.04 12.67
CA ARG A 307 16.24 24.00 14.13
C ARG A 307 17.61 23.99 14.78
N ARG A 308 17.88 24.97 15.62
CA ARG A 308 19.15 25.08 16.37
C ARG A 308 18.95 24.68 17.82
N THR A 309 20.00 24.12 18.39
CA THR A 309 20.09 23.82 19.84
C THR A 309 20.46 25.08 20.64
N GLY A 310 20.48 24.97 21.97
CA GLY A 310 20.87 26.09 22.82
C GLY A 310 21.02 25.65 24.27
N SER A 311 22.24 25.24 24.67
CA SER A 311 22.62 24.93 26.04
C SER A 311 24.15 24.82 26.12
N SER A 312 24.71 24.56 27.31
CA SER A 312 26.15 24.37 27.50
C SER A 312 26.74 23.21 26.69
N LEU A 313 25.98 22.14 26.50
CA LEU A 313 26.35 20.97 25.66
C LEU A 313 25.77 21.02 24.24
N ALA A 314 25.10 22.10 23.90
CA ALA A 314 24.41 22.27 22.63
C ALA A 314 24.59 23.71 22.09
N PRO A 315 25.75 24.00 21.45
CA PRO A 315 26.26 25.36 21.26
C PRO A 315 25.58 26.17 20.14
N GLY A 316 24.29 26.01 19.93
CA GLY A 316 23.54 26.80 18.93
C GLY A 316 23.69 26.33 17.50
N VAL A 317 24.15 25.08 17.27
CA VAL A 317 24.30 24.49 15.94
C VAL A 317 22.98 23.88 15.43
N PRO A 318 22.80 23.73 14.10
CA PRO A 318 21.67 23.02 13.54
C PRO A 318 21.56 21.58 14.07
N LEU A 319 20.33 21.05 14.22
CA LEU A 319 20.16 19.66 14.65
C LEU A 319 20.83 18.66 13.69
N LEU A 320 20.84 18.96 12.40
CA LEU A 320 21.49 18.11 11.40
C LEU A 320 23.00 17.94 11.59
N THR A 321 23.65 18.76 12.43
CA THR A 321 25.05 18.63 12.79
C THR A 321 25.31 17.41 13.70
N TYR A 322 24.29 16.97 14.45
CA TYR A 322 24.40 15.83 15.35
C TYR A 322 24.33 14.50 14.59
N ARG A 323 25.30 13.61 14.81
CA ARG A 323 25.36 12.30 14.16
C ARG A 323 24.08 11.48 14.40
N THR A 324 23.54 11.51 15.63
CA THR A 324 22.28 10.82 15.98
C THR A 324 21.08 11.32 15.20
N GLN A 325 21.07 12.60 14.79
CA GLN A 325 20.04 13.16 13.94
C GLN A 325 20.28 12.78 12.47
N GLN A 326 21.54 12.85 12.01
CA GLN A 326 21.92 12.43 10.66
C GLN A 326 21.51 10.98 10.38
N THR A 327 21.85 10.05 11.27
CA THR A 327 21.49 8.63 11.12
C THR A 327 20.01 8.41 10.86
N VAL A 328 19.13 9.17 11.53
CA VAL A 328 17.67 9.02 11.35
C VAL A 328 17.17 9.73 10.10
N VAL A 329 17.51 11.02 9.91
CA VAL A 329 16.91 11.77 8.80
C VAL A 329 17.52 11.41 7.45
N LEU A 330 18.81 11.07 7.38
CA LEU A 330 19.43 10.55 6.15
C LEU A 330 19.01 9.10 5.90
N GLY A 331 18.83 8.31 6.98
CA GLY A 331 18.23 6.99 6.90
C GLY A 331 16.81 7.02 6.34
N ALA A 332 16.02 8.05 6.68
CA ALA A 332 14.70 8.24 6.10
C ALA A 332 14.75 8.56 4.59
N LEU A 333 15.73 9.36 4.14
CA LEU A 333 15.96 9.55 2.70
C LEU A 333 16.36 8.23 2.02
N ALA A 334 17.19 7.42 2.68
CA ALA A 334 17.63 6.13 2.17
C ALA A 334 16.45 5.13 2.05
N ASP A 335 15.61 5.04 3.07
CA ASP A 335 14.40 4.23 3.04
C ASP A 335 13.41 4.74 1.95
N ALA A 336 13.24 6.06 1.80
CA ALA A 336 12.39 6.65 0.76
C ALA A 336 12.90 6.34 -0.67
N PHE A 337 14.22 6.28 -0.86
CA PHE A 337 14.82 5.83 -2.12
C PHE A 337 14.52 4.36 -2.38
N ALA A 338 14.73 3.48 -1.40
CA ALA A 338 14.43 2.05 -1.52
C ALA A 338 12.94 1.81 -1.84
N LEU A 339 12.02 2.55 -1.19
CA LEU A 339 10.59 2.49 -1.50
C LEU A 339 10.27 2.99 -2.92
N THR A 340 11.00 3.98 -3.42
CA THR A 340 10.86 4.46 -4.81
C THR A 340 11.28 3.37 -5.81
N CYS A 341 12.35 2.64 -5.52
CA CYS A 341 12.76 1.50 -6.34
C CYS A 341 11.75 0.33 -6.27
N ALA A 342 11.19 0.07 -5.08
CA ALA A 342 10.14 -0.93 -4.90
C ALA A 342 8.87 -0.61 -5.70
N ALA A 343 8.52 0.67 -5.85
CA ALA A 343 7.39 1.09 -6.68
C ALA A 343 7.62 0.73 -8.18
N ASP A 344 8.83 0.94 -8.70
CA ASP A 344 9.20 0.52 -10.06
C ASP A 344 9.12 -1.00 -10.22
N GLY A 345 9.60 -1.78 -9.22
CA GLY A 345 9.52 -3.24 -9.20
C GLY A 345 8.10 -3.78 -9.19
N ALA A 346 7.25 -3.23 -8.33
CA ALA A 346 5.85 -3.64 -8.24
C ALA A 346 5.06 -3.34 -9.53
N LEU A 347 5.31 -2.18 -10.16
CA LEU A 347 4.72 -1.84 -11.45
C LEU A 347 5.21 -2.77 -12.57
N ALA A 348 6.48 -3.15 -12.59
CA ALA A 348 7.02 -4.12 -13.55
C ALA A 348 6.30 -5.48 -13.43
N VAL A 349 6.19 -6.02 -12.21
CA VAL A 349 5.46 -7.27 -11.94
C VAL A 349 3.99 -7.18 -12.40
N ARG A 350 3.31 -6.06 -12.14
CA ARG A 350 1.91 -5.87 -12.57
C ARG A 350 1.78 -5.81 -14.09
N THR A 351 2.69 -5.14 -14.76
CA THR A 351 2.68 -4.99 -16.22
C THR A 351 2.97 -6.32 -16.92
N GLU A 352 3.98 -7.06 -16.45
CA GLU A 352 4.32 -8.39 -16.96
C GLU A 352 3.16 -9.38 -16.73
N GLY A 353 2.56 -9.37 -15.54
CA GLY A 353 1.40 -10.21 -15.22
C GLY A 353 0.14 -9.90 -16.04
N ARG A 354 -0.04 -8.65 -16.51
CA ARG A 354 -1.15 -8.30 -17.44
C ARG A 354 -0.88 -8.77 -18.87
N SER A 355 0.39 -8.88 -19.25
CA SER A 355 0.79 -9.35 -20.59
C SER A 355 0.78 -10.88 -20.70
N ALA A 356 0.88 -11.58 -19.59
CA ALA A 356 0.74 -13.04 -19.55
C ALA A 356 -0.77 -13.39 -19.67
N ALA A 357 -1.08 -14.37 -20.52
CA ALA A 357 -2.42 -14.95 -20.52
C ALA A 357 -2.77 -15.48 -19.12
N PRO A 358 -4.06 -15.39 -18.70
CA PRO A 358 -4.45 -15.96 -17.42
C PRO A 358 -3.97 -17.42 -17.38
N PRO A 359 -3.37 -17.90 -16.28
CA PRO A 359 -2.92 -19.27 -16.17
C PRO A 359 -4.10 -20.18 -16.51
N GLY A 360 -3.93 -21.02 -17.54
CA GLY A 360 -4.88 -22.07 -17.86
C GLY A 360 -4.99 -23.03 -16.66
N PRO A 361 -5.96 -23.95 -16.67
CA PRO A 361 -6.19 -24.90 -15.57
C PRO A 361 -4.98 -25.77 -15.22
N GLU A 362 -3.90 -25.73 -16.02
CA GLU A 362 -2.65 -26.46 -15.81
C GLU A 362 -1.52 -25.64 -15.14
N GLY A 363 -1.67 -24.33 -14.98
CA GLY A 363 -0.76 -23.51 -14.17
C GLY A 363 -1.08 -23.76 -12.70
N GLY A 364 -0.24 -24.49 -11.98
CA GLY A 364 -0.47 -24.88 -10.60
C GLY A 364 -0.86 -23.68 -9.75
N GLU A 365 -2.15 -23.58 -9.40
CA GLU A 365 -2.66 -22.54 -8.53
C GLU A 365 -1.97 -22.63 -7.18
N GLU A 366 -1.45 -21.49 -6.71
CA GLU A 366 -0.84 -21.45 -5.39
C GLU A 366 -1.90 -21.78 -4.34
N LYS A 367 -1.63 -22.82 -3.54
CA LYS A 367 -2.55 -23.22 -2.48
C LYS A 367 -2.71 -22.08 -1.49
N MET A 368 -3.96 -21.76 -1.16
CA MET A 368 -4.29 -20.80 -0.11
C MET A 368 -3.71 -21.28 1.23
N GLY A 369 -3.04 -20.38 1.93
CA GLY A 369 -2.47 -20.62 3.24
C GLY A 369 -3.21 -19.87 4.34
N PHE A 370 -2.49 -19.02 5.08
CA PHE A 370 -3.05 -18.24 6.19
C PHE A 370 -3.94 -17.08 5.74
N THR A 371 -3.76 -16.60 4.50
CA THR A 371 -4.59 -15.54 3.94
C THR A 371 -4.88 -15.79 2.46
N PRO A 372 -6.15 -15.65 2.03
CA PRO A 372 -6.50 -15.80 0.62
C PRO A 372 -5.84 -14.74 -0.27
N TRP A 373 -5.49 -13.59 0.29
CA TRP A 373 -4.84 -12.51 -0.43
C TRP A 373 -3.44 -12.89 -0.93
N ALA A 374 -2.63 -13.56 -0.11
CA ALA A 374 -1.26 -13.95 -0.50
C ALA A 374 -1.24 -14.89 -1.72
N ALA A 375 -2.27 -15.72 -1.88
CA ALA A 375 -2.37 -16.68 -2.97
C ALA A 375 -2.72 -16.04 -4.34
N VAL A 376 -3.14 -14.78 -4.37
CA VAL A 376 -3.48 -14.07 -5.63
C VAL A 376 -2.21 -13.62 -6.38
N SER A 377 -1.23 -13.06 -5.67
CA SER A 377 0.08 -12.69 -6.20
C SER A 377 1.06 -12.45 -5.06
N ARG A 378 1.88 -13.44 -4.76
CA ARG A 378 2.88 -13.33 -3.68
C ARG A 378 3.85 -12.17 -3.86
N PRO A 379 4.43 -11.90 -5.06
CA PRO A 379 5.34 -10.77 -5.22
C PRO A 379 4.67 -9.43 -4.93
N LEU A 380 3.47 -9.18 -5.46
CA LEU A 380 2.75 -7.93 -5.23
C LEU A 380 2.32 -7.78 -3.77
N ALA A 381 1.85 -8.86 -3.13
CA ALA A 381 1.54 -8.87 -1.71
C ALA A 381 2.78 -8.57 -0.85
N ALA A 382 3.95 -9.14 -1.21
CA ALA A 382 5.22 -8.87 -0.54
C ALA A 382 5.62 -7.39 -0.64
N TYR A 383 5.52 -6.79 -1.83
CA TYR A 383 5.77 -5.35 -2.01
C TYR A 383 4.85 -4.50 -1.15
N LYS A 384 3.54 -4.79 -1.16
CA LYS A 384 2.58 -4.07 -0.30
C LYS A 384 3.00 -4.17 1.18
N ALA A 385 3.23 -5.37 1.68
CA ALA A 385 3.51 -5.61 3.10
C ALA A 385 4.79 -4.91 3.57
N VAL A 386 5.90 -5.05 2.84
CA VAL A 386 7.19 -4.45 3.24
C VAL A 386 7.19 -2.93 3.10
N THR A 387 6.52 -2.38 2.07
CA THR A 387 6.55 -0.93 1.82
C THR A 387 5.68 -0.17 2.82
N VAL A 388 4.49 -0.66 3.18
CA VAL A 388 3.64 0.01 4.17
C VAL A 388 4.28 -0.01 5.56
N ARG A 389 4.92 -1.11 5.99
CA ARG A 389 5.66 -1.18 7.26
C ARG A 389 6.87 -0.27 7.29
N THR A 390 7.64 -0.24 6.21
CA THR A 390 8.81 0.66 6.11
C THR A 390 8.38 2.11 6.17
N ALA A 391 7.32 2.50 5.43
CA ALA A 391 6.81 3.86 5.42
C ALA A 391 6.21 4.28 6.78
N ALA A 392 5.48 3.39 7.46
CA ALA A 392 4.95 3.65 8.81
C ALA A 392 6.08 3.93 9.80
N ARG A 393 7.10 3.05 9.83
CA ARG A 393 8.27 3.20 10.70
C ARG A 393 9.05 4.48 10.41
N LEU A 394 9.38 4.74 9.14
CA LEU A 394 10.08 5.94 8.69
C LEU A 394 9.33 7.21 9.14
N THR A 395 8.01 7.23 8.95
CA THR A 395 7.19 8.39 9.31
C THR A 395 7.15 8.63 10.82
N ALA A 396 7.02 7.57 11.62
CA ALA A 396 7.07 7.65 13.08
C ALA A 396 8.43 8.19 13.59
N GLU A 397 9.52 7.70 13.04
CA GLU A 397 10.88 8.18 13.37
C GLU A 397 11.06 9.66 13.03
N CYS A 398 10.65 10.08 11.83
CA CYS A 398 10.72 11.47 11.41
C CYS A 398 9.81 12.38 12.24
N GLN A 399 8.58 11.93 12.57
CA GLN A 399 7.67 12.65 13.45
C GLN A 399 8.32 12.93 14.80
N HIS A 400 8.92 11.92 15.41
CA HIS A 400 9.65 12.05 16.67
C HIS A 400 10.81 13.04 16.56
N ARG A 401 11.59 13.01 15.46
CA ARG A 401 12.73 13.93 15.25
C ARG A 401 12.33 15.36 14.96
N CYS A 402 11.10 15.60 14.54
CA CYS A 402 10.55 16.94 14.35
C CYS A 402 9.95 17.55 15.63
N GLY A 403 9.96 16.86 16.77
CA GLY A 403 9.40 17.31 18.04
C GLY A 403 7.93 17.71 17.88
N PHE A 404 7.49 18.79 18.54
CA PHE A 404 6.10 19.24 18.47
C PHE A 404 5.62 19.53 17.04
N SER A 405 6.50 20.00 16.16
CA SER A 405 6.16 20.23 14.75
C SER A 405 5.74 18.95 14.01
N GLY A 406 6.22 17.78 14.45
CA GLY A 406 5.79 16.49 13.93
C GLY A 406 4.31 16.15 14.16
N HIS A 407 3.67 16.81 15.14
CA HIS A 407 2.26 16.60 15.48
C HIS A 407 1.30 17.59 14.81
N LEU A 408 1.84 18.62 14.14
CA LEU A 408 0.99 19.62 13.47
C LEU A 408 0.28 19.00 12.26
N THR A 409 -1.05 19.16 12.20
CA THR A 409 -1.89 18.65 11.10
C THR A 409 -1.40 19.15 9.73
N ALA A 410 -0.88 20.38 9.66
CA ALA A 410 -0.33 20.96 8.44
C ALA A 410 0.85 20.15 7.86
N ASN A 411 1.61 19.45 8.70
CA ASN A 411 2.75 18.62 8.29
C ASN A 411 2.35 17.19 7.89
N ARG A 412 1.12 16.75 8.24
CA ARG A 412 0.50 15.47 7.87
C ARG A 412 1.25 14.19 8.30
N LEU A 413 2.30 14.29 9.13
CA LEU A 413 3.10 13.11 9.50
C LEU A 413 2.25 12.07 10.25
N ALA A 414 1.41 12.49 11.19
CA ALA A 414 0.48 11.59 11.89
C ALA A 414 -0.53 10.94 10.93
N ALA A 415 -1.03 11.70 9.94
CA ALA A 415 -1.96 11.18 8.95
C ALA A 415 -1.29 10.16 8.01
N TYR A 416 -0.04 10.40 7.57
CA TYR A 416 0.72 9.42 6.79
C TYR A 416 0.98 8.15 7.59
N GLN A 417 1.38 8.27 8.86
CA GLN A 417 1.58 7.13 9.73
C GLN A 417 0.28 6.30 9.89
N GLY A 418 -0.83 6.96 10.20
CA GLY A 418 -2.13 6.32 10.34
C GLY A 418 -2.58 5.62 9.06
N PHE A 419 -2.37 6.23 7.90
CA PHE A 419 -2.65 5.64 6.60
C PHE A 419 -1.87 4.33 6.39
N HIS A 420 -0.56 4.32 6.64
CA HIS A 420 0.26 3.12 6.48
C HIS A 420 -0.11 2.03 7.49
N HIS A 421 -0.42 2.38 8.74
CA HIS A 421 -0.94 1.41 9.72
C HIS A 421 -2.29 0.82 9.31
N ALA A 422 -3.20 1.60 8.72
CA ALA A 422 -4.45 1.08 8.19
C ALA A 422 -4.20 0.04 7.08
N PHE A 423 -3.26 0.30 6.19
CA PHE A 423 -2.90 -0.64 5.13
C PHE A 423 -1.98 -1.79 5.60
N ASP A 424 -1.44 -1.77 6.79
CA ASP A 424 -0.74 -2.96 7.34
C ASP A 424 -1.72 -4.13 7.52
N THR A 425 -2.98 -3.83 7.86
CA THR A 425 -4.04 -4.83 8.03
C THR A 425 -5.01 -4.92 6.85
N ALA A 426 -5.32 -3.81 6.18
CA ALA A 426 -6.25 -3.77 5.06
C ALA A 426 -5.60 -4.20 3.73
N GLY A 427 -6.39 -4.78 2.83
CA GLY A 427 -5.92 -5.29 1.54
C GLY A 427 -4.96 -6.48 1.68
N GLY A 428 -5.24 -7.36 2.63
CA GLY A 428 -4.37 -8.45 3.09
C GLY A 428 -3.49 -8.02 4.26
N ASP A 429 -3.62 -8.71 5.40
CA ASP A 429 -2.80 -8.47 6.58
C ASP A 429 -1.33 -8.80 6.29
N SER A 430 -0.44 -7.84 6.51
CA SER A 430 0.98 -7.97 6.16
C SER A 430 1.67 -9.08 6.94
N GLN A 431 1.26 -9.33 8.20
CA GLN A 431 1.84 -10.40 9.00
C GLN A 431 1.45 -11.78 8.45
N LEU A 432 0.18 -11.95 8.07
CA LEU A 432 -0.29 -13.20 7.45
C LEU A 432 0.36 -13.41 6.08
N ILE A 433 0.56 -12.35 5.31
CA ILE A 433 1.30 -12.40 4.03
C ILE A 433 2.71 -12.91 4.26
N PHE A 434 3.43 -12.40 5.26
CA PHE A 434 4.79 -12.87 5.55
C PHE A 434 4.82 -14.32 6.03
N TYR A 435 3.83 -14.77 6.82
CA TYR A 435 3.71 -16.18 7.21
C TYR A 435 3.56 -17.09 5.99
N ASP A 436 2.70 -16.73 5.03
CA ASP A 436 2.48 -17.49 3.80
C ASP A 436 3.71 -17.52 2.89
N ILE A 437 4.40 -16.39 2.75
CA ILE A 437 5.64 -16.31 1.95
C ILE A 437 6.71 -17.20 2.57
N GLY A 438 6.94 -17.09 3.89
CA GLY A 438 7.95 -17.87 4.58
C GLY A 438 7.67 -19.37 4.53
N ARG A 439 6.42 -19.78 4.80
CA ARG A 439 5.97 -21.16 4.65
C ARG A 439 6.25 -21.70 3.25
N SER A 440 5.81 -20.97 2.24
CA SER A 440 5.98 -21.38 0.84
C SER A 440 7.45 -21.55 0.45
N LEU A 441 8.34 -20.68 0.92
CA LEU A 441 9.78 -20.78 0.66
C LEU A 441 10.37 -22.06 1.27
N VAL A 442 9.96 -22.42 2.48
CA VAL A 442 10.41 -23.67 3.12
C VAL A 442 9.93 -24.91 2.35
N GLU A 443 8.70 -24.87 1.83
CA GLU A 443 8.09 -25.99 1.12
C GLU A 443 8.60 -26.13 -0.33
N SER A 444 8.99 -25.03 -1.00
CA SER A 444 9.27 -25.00 -2.44
C SER A 444 10.75 -24.86 -2.84
N LEU A 445 11.62 -24.33 -1.96
CA LEU A 445 13.03 -24.16 -2.31
C LEU A 445 13.77 -25.50 -2.23
N ASP A 446 14.48 -25.87 -3.29
CA ASP A 446 15.42 -26.97 -3.26
C ASP A 446 16.61 -26.64 -2.34
N GLU A 447 17.17 -27.66 -1.69
CA GLU A 447 18.43 -27.50 -0.95
C GLU A 447 19.56 -27.21 -1.96
N ARG A 448 19.98 -25.97 -2.00
CA ARG A 448 21.18 -25.58 -2.73
C ARG A 448 22.39 -25.70 -1.82
N GLU A 449 23.41 -26.42 -2.27
CA GLU A 449 24.75 -26.29 -1.66
C GLU A 449 25.20 -24.83 -1.81
N GLN A 450 25.33 -24.14 -0.67
CA GLN A 450 25.85 -22.79 -0.68
C GLN A 450 27.35 -22.79 -0.93
N GLN A 451 27.77 -22.22 -2.04
CA GLN A 451 29.07 -21.56 -2.09
C GLN A 451 28.97 -20.33 -1.18
N GLN A 452 29.72 -20.31 -0.09
CA GLN A 452 29.84 -19.13 0.76
C GLN A 452 30.60 -18.04 -0.03
N GLU A 453 29.85 -17.30 -0.86
CA GLU A 453 30.41 -16.12 -1.51
C GLU A 453 30.79 -15.09 -0.44
N GLN A 454 31.96 -14.48 -0.58
CA GLN A 454 32.41 -13.41 0.27
C GLN A 454 31.46 -12.21 0.11
N LEU A 455 30.95 -11.66 1.22
CA LEU A 455 30.11 -10.46 1.17
C LEU A 455 30.93 -9.27 0.66
N PRO A 456 30.35 -8.42 -0.21
CA PRO A 456 30.94 -7.13 -0.55
C PRO A 456 31.17 -6.24 0.70
N ASP A 457 31.88 -5.11 0.54
CA ASP A 457 32.01 -4.11 1.62
C ASP A 457 30.63 -3.54 1.99
N PRO A 458 30.31 -3.30 3.27
CA PRO A 458 29.02 -2.74 3.69
C PRO A 458 28.68 -1.37 3.09
N THR A 459 29.66 -0.63 2.58
CA THR A 459 29.42 0.64 1.85
C THR A 459 29.05 0.44 0.37
N SER A 460 29.05 -0.81 -0.12
CA SER A 460 28.58 -1.17 -1.45
C SER A 460 27.06 -1.35 -1.46
N PRO A 461 26.33 -0.85 -2.48
CA PRO A 461 24.90 -1.10 -2.63
C PRO A 461 24.57 -2.58 -2.88
N HIS A 462 25.55 -3.40 -3.27
CA HIS A 462 25.41 -4.84 -3.49
C HIS A 462 25.52 -5.68 -2.22
N TRP A 463 26.00 -5.09 -1.13
CA TRP A 463 26.18 -5.80 0.13
C TRP A 463 24.85 -6.28 0.72
N TRP A 464 23.85 -5.39 0.77
CA TRP A 464 22.57 -5.70 1.40
C TRP A 464 21.83 -6.86 0.73
N PRO A 465 21.62 -6.89 -0.59
CA PRO A 465 20.99 -8.05 -1.23
C PRO A 465 21.80 -9.35 -1.07
N ALA A 466 23.12 -9.30 -1.05
CA ALA A 466 23.96 -10.48 -0.80
C ALA A 466 23.77 -11.02 0.63
N LEU A 467 23.75 -10.13 1.62
CA LEU A 467 23.50 -10.49 3.02
C LEU A 467 22.09 -11.08 3.20
N LEU A 468 21.07 -10.50 2.58
CA LEU A 468 19.70 -11.00 2.65
C LEU A 468 19.56 -12.40 2.05
N ARG A 469 20.22 -12.71 0.93
CA ARG A 469 20.22 -14.06 0.35
C ARG A 469 20.81 -15.06 1.35
N ARG A 470 21.99 -14.76 1.91
CA ARG A 470 22.62 -15.59 2.95
C ARG A 470 21.69 -15.79 4.16
N HIS A 471 21.04 -14.73 4.62
CA HIS A 471 20.14 -14.80 5.77
C HIS A 471 18.86 -15.61 5.46
N GLN A 472 18.28 -15.45 4.27
CA GLN A 472 17.16 -16.25 3.79
C GLN A 472 17.49 -17.74 3.82
N ASP A 473 18.65 -18.14 3.30
CA ASP A 473 19.07 -19.53 3.26
C ASP A 473 19.30 -20.10 4.66
N ASN A 474 19.85 -19.31 5.58
CA ASN A 474 20.02 -19.69 6.98
C ASN A 474 18.67 -19.92 7.67
N LEU A 475 17.69 -19.04 7.43
CA LEU A 475 16.32 -19.18 7.95
C LEU A 475 15.61 -20.40 7.38
N VAL A 476 15.70 -20.67 6.07
CA VAL A 476 15.10 -21.86 5.46
C VAL A 476 15.66 -23.14 6.08
N ARG A 477 17.00 -23.22 6.24
CA ARG A 477 17.64 -24.39 6.88
C ARG A 477 17.18 -24.58 8.33
N GLU A 478 17.13 -23.51 9.09
CA GLU A 478 16.68 -23.58 10.49
C GLU A 478 15.21 -24.01 10.61
N LEU A 479 14.32 -23.48 9.77
CA LEU A 479 12.91 -23.85 9.75
C LEU A 479 12.71 -25.32 9.36
N ARG A 480 13.47 -25.84 8.36
CA ARG A 480 13.44 -27.24 7.98
C ARG A 480 13.97 -28.16 9.08
N ARG A 481 15.06 -27.77 9.72
CA ARG A 481 15.62 -28.51 10.87
C ARG A 481 14.61 -28.62 12.02
N ARG A 482 13.72 -27.64 12.19
CA ARG A 482 12.66 -27.63 13.22
C ARG A 482 11.36 -28.32 12.77
N GLY A 483 11.34 -28.97 11.62
CA GLY A 483 10.22 -29.78 11.13
C GLY A 483 9.26 -29.03 10.19
N GLY A 484 9.59 -27.83 9.72
CA GLY A 484 8.76 -27.05 8.79
C GLY A 484 8.49 -27.72 7.43
N ALA A 485 9.31 -28.69 7.05
CA ALA A 485 9.15 -29.46 5.81
C ALA A 485 8.50 -30.84 6.00
N ASP A 486 8.11 -31.24 7.21
CA ASP A 486 7.51 -32.55 7.46
C ASP A 486 6.06 -32.64 6.93
N PRO A 487 5.80 -33.41 5.83
CA PRO A 487 4.47 -33.51 5.25
C PRO A 487 3.53 -34.42 6.04
N ALA A 488 4.03 -35.19 7.00
CA ALA A 488 3.24 -36.18 7.74
C ALA A 488 2.49 -35.56 8.93
N SER A 489 2.91 -34.40 9.41
CA SER A 489 2.26 -33.71 10.53
C SER A 489 1.05 -32.87 10.07
N ASP A 490 0.09 -32.67 10.98
CA ASP A 490 -1.01 -31.71 10.74
C ASP A 490 -0.46 -30.32 10.43
N PRO A 491 -0.97 -29.61 9.40
CA PRO A 491 -0.45 -28.32 9.00
C PRO A 491 -0.45 -27.25 10.11
N PHE A 492 -1.49 -27.23 10.96
CA PHE A 492 -1.55 -26.27 12.06
C PHE A 492 -0.50 -26.60 13.13
N ASP A 493 -0.43 -27.85 13.56
CA ASP A 493 0.52 -28.30 14.59
C ASP A 493 1.97 -28.10 14.13
N ARG A 494 2.24 -28.30 12.84
CA ARG A 494 3.55 -28.07 12.21
C ARG A 494 3.94 -26.59 12.21
N TRP A 495 3.04 -25.71 11.76
CA TRP A 495 3.41 -24.32 11.49
C TRP A 495 3.21 -23.40 12.68
N ASN A 496 2.22 -23.64 13.56
CA ASN A 496 1.94 -22.78 14.70
C ASN A 496 3.18 -22.44 15.56
N PRO A 497 4.07 -23.39 15.94
CA PRO A 497 5.29 -23.08 16.69
C PRO A 497 6.39 -22.41 15.86
N LEU A 498 6.26 -22.34 14.53
CA LEU A 498 7.26 -21.81 13.61
C LEU A 498 6.86 -20.46 12.99
N LEU A 499 5.65 -19.95 13.26
CA LEU A 499 5.10 -18.76 12.59
C LEU A 499 5.97 -17.52 12.74
N GLU A 500 6.60 -17.31 13.91
CA GLU A 500 7.48 -16.17 14.11
C GLU A 500 8.67 -16.16 13.13
N GLN A 501 9.35 -17.31 13.00
CA GLN A 501 10.47 -17.44 12.06
C GLN A 501 10.01 -17.48 10.61
N ALA A 502 8.86 -18.09 10.33
CA ALA A 502 8.26 -18.05 8.98
C ALA A 502 7.92 -16.61 8.58
N GLY A 503 7.36 -15.81 9.50
CA GLY A 503 7.11 -14.40 9.29
C GLY A 503 8.38 -13.60 9.01
N LEU A 504 9.43 -13.84 9.78
CA LEU A 504 10.74 -13.24 9.54
C LEU A 504 11.31 -13.63 8.16
N LEU A 505 11.21 -14.90 7.77
CA LEU A 505 11.65 -15.36 6.44
C LEU A 505 10.86 -14.68 5.33
N GLY A 506 9.54 -14.52 5.50
CA GLY A 506 8.70 -13.77 4.55
C GLY A 506 9.09 -12.31 4.43
N GLU A 507 9.38 -11.64 5.56
CA GLU A 507 9.86 -10.25 5.58
C GLU A 507 11.24 -10.12 4.93
N VAL A 508 12.17 -11.07 5.19
CA VAL A 508 13.49 -11.14 4.53
C VAL A 508 13.31 -11.25 3.02
N ARG A 509 12.43 -12.13 2.55
CA ARG A 509 12.14 -12.29 1.11
C ARG A 509 11.57 -11.03 0.48
N ALA A 510 10.61 -10.39 1.14
CA ALA A 510 10.03 -9.14 0.66
C ALA A 510 11.06 -8.01 0.61
N THR A 511 11.92 -7.91 1.64
CA THR A 511 13.02 -6.94 1.67
C THR A 511 14.08 -7.22 0.60
N LEU A 512 14.34 -8.49 0.28
CA LEU A 512 15.25 -8.88 -0.80
C LEU A 512 14.74 -8.40 -2.17
N LEU A 513 13.43 -8.50 -2.44
CA LEU A 513 12.84 -7.93 -3.66
C LEU A 513 13.14 -6.43 -3.79
N VAL A 514 12.95 -5.68 -2.70
CA VAL A 514 13.25 -4.24 -2.67
C VAL A 514 14.75 -3.98 -2.87
N ALA A 515 15.63 -4.76 -2.24
CA ALA A 515 17.08 -4.60 -2.37
C ALA A 515 17.57 -4.91 -3.80
N ASP A 516 16.98 -5.90 -4.45
CA ASP A 516 17.27 -6.23 -5.85
C ASP A 516 16.78 -5.10 -6.79
N ASP A 517 15.63 -4.49 -6.50
CA ASP A 517 15.14 -3.32 -7.25
C ASP A 517 16.07 -2.11 -7.09
N VAL A 518 16.59 -1.85 -5.90
CA VAL A 518 17.56 -0.77 -5.66
C VAL A 518 18.80 -0.95 -6.55
N THR A 519 19.37 -2.15 -6.60
CA THR A 519 20.54 -2.42 -7.46
C THR A 519 20.19 -2.34 -8.94
N ARG A 520 19.02 -2.82 -9.34
CA ARG A 520 18.51 -2.75 -10.72
C ARG A 520 18.29 -1.31 -11.17
N VAL A 521 17.71 -0.46 -10.34
CA VAL A 521 17.50 0.96 -10.63
C VAL A 521 18.82 1.69 -10.75
N LEU A 522 19.75 1.52 -9.81
CA LEU A 522 21.10 2.11 -9.88
C LEU A 522 21.83 1.72 -11.17
N GLY A 523 21.73 0.44 -11.58
CA GLY A 523 22.36 -0.05 -12.81
C GLY A 523 21.77 0.50 -14.12
N ARG A 524 20.56 1.10 -14.07
CA ARG A 524 19.90 1.73 -15.23
C ARG A 524 20.17 3.22 -15.36
N LEU A 525 20.65 3.88 -14.31
CA LEU A 525 20.95 5.31 -14.32
C LEU A 525 22.15 5.60 -15.23
N ARG A 526 22.03 6.66 -16.02
CA ARG A 526 23.06 7.12 -16.95
C ARG A 526 23.77 8.38 -16.46
N ASP A 527 23.04 9.24 -15.75
CA ASP A 527 23.61 10.46 -15.18
C ASP A 527 24.54 10.13 -14.01
N GLN A 528 25.81 10.46 -14.16
CA GLN A 528 26.84 10.16 -13.16
C GLN A 528 26.70 10.96 -11.86
N GLY A 529 26.03 12.11 -11.91
CA GLY A 529 25.70 12.90 -10.73
C GLY A 529 24.67 12.19 -9.87
N LEU A 530 23.61 11.66 -10.49
CA LEU A 530 22.58 10.85 -9.82
C LEU A 530 23.17 9.55 -9.26
N VAL A 531 23.99 8.85 -10.03
CA VAL A 531 24.66 7.62 -9.54
C VAL A 531 25.50 7.93 -8.30
N ARG A 532 26.31 8.97 -8.31
CA ARG A 532 27.13 9.38 -7.16
C ARG A 532 26.29 9.75 -5.94
N ALA A 533 25.14 10.38 -6.14
CA ALA A 533 24.27 10.80 -5.05
C ALA A 533 23.46 9.63 -4.46
N LEU A 534 22.96 8.72 -5.28
CA LEU A 534 22.06 7.66 -4.86
C LEU A 534 22.79 6.39 -4.38
N THR A 535 24.01 6.13 -4.82
CA THR A 535 24.80 4.95 -4.39
C THR A 535 25.05 4.91 -2.87
N PRO A 536 25.57 5.98 -2.21
CA PRO A 536 25.74 5.95 -0.76
C PRO A 536 24.40 5.89 -0.01
N LEU A 537 23.33 6.42 -0.59
CA LEU A 537 21.99 6.35 -0.03
C LEU A 537 21.46 4.91 -0.03
N ALA A 538 21.67 4.16 -1.13
CA ALA A 538 21.33 2.74 -1.23
C ALA A 538 22.09 1.88 -0.21
N ALA A 539 23.39 2.12 -0.07
CA ALA A 539 24.21 1.41 0.93
C ALA A 539 23.78 1.74 2.37
N LEU A 540 23.46 3.01 2.66
CA LEU A 540 22.98 3.44 3.98
C LEU A 540 21.65 2.74 4.36
N HIS A 541 20.71 2.59 3.40
CA HIS A 541 19.51 1.80 3.61
C HIS A 541 19.81 0.38 4.08
N GLY A 542 20.75 -0.31 3.42
CA GLY A 542 21.15 -1.67 3.75
C GLY A 542 21.80 -1.77 5.14
N VAL A 543 22.78 -0.92 5.42
CA VAL A 543 23.49 -0.93 6.71
C VAL A 543 22.55 -0.64 7.88
N LEU A 544 21.68 0.36 7.77
CA LEU A 544 20.70 0.67 8.81
C LEU A 544 19.65 -0.43 8.97
N SER A 545 19.26 -1.10 7.91
CA SER A 545 18.36 -2.27 7.96
C SER A 545 19.01 -3.45 8.67
N ALA A 546 20.26 -3.78 8.35
CA ALA A 546 21.02 -4.83 9.04
C ALA A 546 21.18 -4.54 10.53
N ARG A 547 21.44 -3.29 10.92
CA ARG A 547 21.50 -2.90 12.34
C ARG A 547 20.17 -3.13 13.08
N ARG A 548 19.03 -2.94 12.42
CA ARG A 548 17.71 -3.26 13.00
C ARG A 548 17.50 -4.76 13.17
N TRP A 549 18.06 -5.57 12.28
CA TRP A 549 17.92 -7.03 12.28
C TRP A 549 19.07 -7.77 12.99
N SER A 550 19.90 -7.05 13.73
CA SER A 550 21.08 -7.59 14.40
C SER A 550 20.82 -8.87 15.20
N GLY A 551 19.69 -8.94 15.92
CA GLY A 551 19.34 -10.12 16.71
C GLY A 551 19.26 -11.40 15.88
N SER A 552 18.51 -11.38 14.77
CA SER A 552 18.36 -12.55 13.91
C SER A 552 19.63 -12.86 13.09
N LEU A 553 20.33 -11.82 12.63
CA LEU A 553 21.58 -11.97 11.87
C LEU A 553 22.67 -12.66 12.71
N LEU A 554 22.80 -12.28 13.98
CA LEU A 554 23.73 -12.90 14.92
C LEU A 554 23.28 -14.30 15.35
N ALA A 555 22.00 -14.47 15.70
CA ALA A 555 21.45 -15.74 16.17
C ALA A 555 21.60 -16.88 15.14
N LEU A 556 21.56 -16.55 13.86
CA LEU A 556 21.71 -17.52 12.76
C LEU A 556 23.10 -17.52 12.14
N GLY A 557 24.08 -16.84 12.74
CA GLY A 557 25.45 -16.78 12.24
C GLY A 557 25.57 -16.19 10.82
N THR A 558 24.63 -15.32 10.43
CA THR A 558 24.68 -14.62 9.13
C THR A 558 25.74 -13.52 9.17
N LEU A 559 25.86 -12.83 10.28
CA LEU A 559 26.93 -11.91 10.64
C LEU A 559 27.50 -12.32 12.01
N ASP A 560 28.75 -11.94 12.27
CA ASP A 560 29.39 -12.10 13.57
C ASP A 560 29.43 -10.76 14.35
N PRO A 561 29.87 -10.75 15.63
CA PRO A 561 29.98 -9.52 16.42
C PRO A 561 30.96 -8.48 15.83
N ALA A 562 32.01 -8.90 15.12
CA ALA A 562 32.96 -8.00 14.50
C ALA A 562 32.36 -7.32 13.30
N ASP A 563 31.59 -8.05 12.47
CA ASP A 563 30.79 -7.48 11.39
C ASP A 563 29.84 -6.39 11.91
N MET A 564 29.13 -6.68 13.02
CA MET A 564 28.21 -5.72 13.63
C MET A 564 28.90 -4.45 14.12
N ALA A 565 30.12 -4.54 14.63
CA ALA A 565 30.93 -3.37 15.01
C ALA A 565 31.29 -2.52 13.77
N ALA A 566 31.69 -3.17 12.66
CA ALA A 566 32.04 -2.51 11.41
C ALA A 566 30.84 -1.74 10.78
N LEU A 567 29.60 -2.17 11.04
CA LEU A 567 28.40 -1.45 10.54
C LEU A 567 28.26 -0.04 11.16
N SER A 568 28.78 0.21 12.35
CA SER A 568 28.77 1.55 12.95
C SER A 568 29.69 2.51 12.21
N GLU A 569 30.90 2.07 11.86
CA GLU A 569 31.85 2.85 11.07
C GLU A 569 31.33 3.07 9.63
N ALA A 570 30.74 2.02 9.04
CA ALA A 570 30.10 2.14 7.74
C ALA A 570 28.94 3.16 7.74
N THR A 571 28.14 3.19 8.81
CA THR A 571 27.06 4.19 8.98
C THR A 571 27.63 5.61 8.98
N ASP A 572 28.73 5.85 9.71
CA ASP A 572 29.33 7.18 9.78
C ASP A 572 29.89 7.65 8.45
N ARG A 573 30.66 6.79 7.76
CA ARG A 573 31.18 7.07 6.41
C ARG A 573 30.05 7.36 5.40
N LEU A 574 28.98 6.55 5.43
CA LEU A 574 27.84 6.73 4.52
C LEU A 574 27.04 7.99 4.84
N CYS A 575 26.85 8.35 6.11
CA CYS A 575 26.24 9.61 6.48
C CYS A 575 27.04 10.81 5.96
N GLU A 576 28.37 10.77 6.02
CA GLU A 576 29.23 11.81 5.45
C GLU A 576 29.07 11.91 3.94
N ALA A 577 29.13 10.80 3.22
CA ALA A 577 28.95 10.77 1.77
C ALA A 577 27.55 11.28 1.34
N VAL A 578 26.49 10.92 2.08
CA VAL A 578 25.12 11.40 1.82
C VAL A 578 25.01 12.90 2.12
N MET A 579 25.68 13.40 3.17
CA MET A 579 25.68 14.83 3.52
C MET A 579 26.30 15.70 2.41
N GLU A 580 27.35 15.23 1.74
CA GLU A 580 27.96 15.90 0.59
C GLU A 580 26.97 16.06 -0.58
N GLN A 581 26.10 15.07 -0.77
CA GLN A 581 25.11 15.04 -1.86
C GLN A 581 23.73 15.59 -1.44
N LEU A 582 23.56 16.00 -0.19
CA LEU A 582 22.26 16.35 0.39
C LEU A 582 21.50 17.45 -0.37
N PRO A 583 22.13 18.50 -0.90
CA PRO A 583 21.42 19.51 -1.69
C PRO A 583 20.72 18.91 -2.92
N LEU A 584 21.42 18.06 -3.68
CA LEU A 584 20.86 17.37 -4.86
C LEU A 584 19.78 16.36 -4.44
N LEU A 585 20.01 15.58 -3.39
CA LEU A 585 19.03 14.59 -2.91
C LEU A 585 17.72 15.25 -2.46
N VAL A 586 17.79 16.37 -1.75
CA VAL A 586 16.59 17.14 -1.36
C VAL A 586 15.88 17.67 -2.59
N GLU A 587 16.59 18.20 -3.57
CA GLU A 587 16.00 18.68 -4.82
C GLU A 587 15.31 17.56 -5.61
N VAL A 588 15.96 16.39 -5.72
CA VAL A 588 15.39 15.21 -6.40
C VAL A 588 14.11 14.73 -5.72
N PHE A 589 14.08 14.69 -4.37
CA PHE A 589 12.96 14.14 -3.62
C PHE A 589 11.88 15.16 -3.24
N ASP A 590 12.17 16.48 -3.36
CA ASP A 590 11.16 17.53 -3.13
C ASP A 590 10.27 17.77 -4.36
N GLU A 591 9.68 16.69 -4.83
CA GLU A 591 8.76 16.65 -5.97
C GLU A 591 7.56 17.59 -5.83
N TYR A 592 7.16 17.88 -4.60
CA TYR A 592 5.95 18.64 -4.30
C TYR A 592 6.19 20.12 -4.05
N GLY A 593 7.46 20.55 -4.06
CA GLY A 593 7.88 21.93 -3.79
C GLY A 593 7.50 22.42 -2.40
N ASP A 594 8.21 23.37 -1.87
CA ASP A 594 7.77 24.08 -0.67
C ASP A 594 6.48 24.85 -0.99
N ARG A 595 5.35 24.44 -0.42
CA ARG A 595 4.27 25.41 -0.19
C ARG A 595 4.82 26.44 0.79
N PRO A 596 4.75 27.74 0.48
CA PRO A 596 4.95 28.74 1.52
C PRO A 596 3.98 28.42 2.66
N GLY A 597 4.48 28.03 3.83
CA GLY A 597 3.68 27.64 4.99
C GLY A 597 3.66 26.16 5.36
N VAL A 598 4.22 25.23 4.56
CA VAL A 598 4.30 23.77 4.89
C VAL A 598 5.67 23.37 5.46
N ALA A 599 6.65 24.27 5.47
CA ALA A 599 7.78 24.09 6.37
C ALA A 599 7.22 24.08 7.81
N PRO A 600 7.65 23.13 8.69
CA PRO A 600 7.21 23.18 10.07
C PRO A 600 7.47 24.57 10.62
N ALA A 601 6.42 25.39 10.72
CA ALA A 601 6.53 26.72 11.33
C ALA A 601 7.16 26.52 12.70
N PRO A 602 8.11 27.35 13.12
CA PRO A 602 8.58 27.31 14.49
C PRO A 602 7.35 27.33 15.41
N PRO A 603 7.30 26.51 16.46
CA PRO A 603 6.15 26.49 17.38
C PRO A 603 5.73 27.87 17.86
N ALA A 604 6.67 28.79 18.00
CA ALA A 604 6.44 30.19 18.37
C ALA A 604 5.59 30.97 17.36
N ALA A 605 5.71 30.73 16.05
CA ALA A 605 4.90 31.42 15.05
C ALA A 605 3.45 30.91 15.03
N ALA A 606 3.23 29.62 15.28
CA ALA A 606 1.89 29.04 15.39
C ALA A 606 1.18 29.52 16.68
N LEU A 607 1.91 29.63 17.80
CA LEU A 607 1.37 30.12 19.08
C LEU A 607 1.09 31.60 19.06
N THR A 608 1.90 32.42 18.41
CA THR A 608 1.66 33.87 18.28
C THR A 608 0.41 34.15 17.46
N TRP A 609 0.10 33.36 16.46
CA TRP A 609 -1.12 33.47 15.65
C TRP A 609 -2.39 33.16 16.44
N THR A 610 -2.36 32.11 17.27
CA THR A 610 -3.52 31.71 18.10
C THR A 610 -3.78 32.70 19.26
N LEU A 611 -2.77 33.33 19.80
CA LEU A 611 -2.91 34.32 20.87
C LEU A 611 -3.28 35.73 20.35
N GLY A 612 -2.89 36.05 19.11
CA GLY A 612 -3.21 37.34 18.48
C GLY A 612 -4.66 37.48 17.97
N SER A 613 -5.41 36.38 17.86
CA SER A 613 -6.82 36.38 17.45
C SER A 613 -7.80 36.49 18.63
N ALA A 614 -7.29 36.60 19.86
CA ALA A 614 -8.10 36.73 21.09
C ALA A 614 -8.09 38.17 21.69
N SER A 615 -7.60 39.18 20.93
CA SER A 615 -7.66 40.60 21.33
C SER A 615 -8.61 41.40 20.46
#